data_51726a1d7495d431bc392c35d3b92d55
#
_entry.id   51726a1d7495d431bc392c35d3b92d55
#
_cell.length_a   1.000
_cell.length_b   1.000
_cell.length_c   1.000
_cell.angle_alpha   90.00
_cell.angle_beta   90.00
_cell.angle_gamma   90.00
#
_symmetry.space_group_name_H-M   'P 1'
#
loop_
_entity.id
_entity.type
_entity.pdbx_description
1 polymer ?
#
loop_
_entity_poly.entity_id
_entity_poly.type
_entity_poly.pdbx_seq_one_letter_code
_entity_poly.pdbx_strand_id
1 'polypeptide(L)'
;MKKDIVAGLGEIGSPIFKIISKNQLVVGYDTDKSLMNESKFKKVNSLETSFLHIAIPVSQKFSQNIIKLYKQFKPECIVIHSTISPGTTIQLQKKLPIPIIYSATRGVHKRMLHDLKRYKKYFAISNNAPRKAWAISQYKKKMKKSGINTKMMKKPETLELAKIVCDTSYLGWLINYSQISNVI
;
A
#
# COMPACT_ATOMS: atom_id res chain seq x y z
N MET A 1 1.61 0.63 23.32
CA MET A 1 2.38 0.69 22.05
C MET A 1 1.59 -0.04 20.98
N LYS A 2 1.49 0.49 19.73
CA LYS A 2 0.76 -0.16 18.63
C LYS A 2 1.75 -0.61 17.55
N LYS A 3 1.40 -1.68 16.82
CA LYS A 3 2.16 -2.15 15.66
C LYS A 3 1.50 -1.75 14.36
N ASP A 4 2.27 -1.72 13.28
CA ASP A 4 1.76 -1.74 11.92
C ASP A 4 1.96 -3.15 11.33
N ILE A 5 1.12 -3.51 10.36
CA ILE A 5 1.23 -4.78 9.64
C ILE A 5 1.35 -4.49 8.15
N VAL A 6 2.27 -5.17 7.47
CA VAL A 6 2.32 -5.20 6.00
C VAL A 6 1.83 -6.58 5.56
N ALA A 7 0.67 -6.62 4.92
CA ALA A 7 0.07 -7.81 4.34
C ALA A 7 0.41 -7.93 2.86
N GLY A 8 1.01 -9.07 2.48
CA GLY A 8 1.67 -9.30 1.20
C GLY A 8 3.14 -8.88 1.26
N LEU A 9 4.07 -9.85 1.24
CA LEU A 9 5.52 -9.62 1.34
C LEU A 9 6.26 -9.91 0.02
N GLY A 10 5.53 -9.88 -1.09
CA GLY A 10 6.11 -9.94 -2.43
C GLY A 10 6.86 -8.67 -2.83
N GLU A 11 6.97 -8.45 -4.15
CA GLU A 11 7.78 -7.39 -4.78
C GLU A 11 7.46 -5.96 -4.31
N ILE A 12 6.22 -5.68 -3.95
CA ILE A 12 5.78 -4.36 -3.44
C ILE A 12 5.84 -4.30 -1.92
N GLY A 13 5.33 -5.33 -1.24
CA GLY A 13 5.20 -5.29 0.21
C GLY A 13 6.52 -5.44 0.95
N SER A 14 7.44 -6.28 0.47
CA SER A 14 8.76 -6.47 1.09
C SER A 14 9.58 -5.17 1.13
N PRO A 15 9.71 -4.37 0.05
CA PRO A 15 10.35 -3.06 0.13
C PRO A 15 9.66 -2.07 1.08
N ILE A 16 8.32 -2.04 1.07
CA ILE A 16 7.54 -1.20 2.00
C ILE A 16 7.84 -1.62 3.44
N PHE A 17 7.76 -2.91 3.74
CA PHE A 17 8.09 -3.46 5.06
C PHE A 17 9.51 -3.08 5.49
N LYS A 18 10.52 -3.29 4.63
CA LYS A 18 11.93 -2.97 4.91
C LYS A 18 12.15 -1.49 5.23
N ILE A 19 11.47 -0.58 4.53
CA ILE A 19 11.69 0.85 4.73
C ILE A 19 10.96 1.37 5.98
N ILE A 20 9.74 0.91 6.24
CA ILE A 20 8.93 1.35 7.38
C ILE A 20 9.48 0.77 8.69
N SER A 21 9.90 -0.51 8.69
CA SER A 21 10.38 -1.21 9.89
C SER A 21 11.67 -0.65 10.49
N LYS A 22 12.40 0.21 9.77
CA LYS A 22 13.61 0.86 10.30
C LYS A 22 13.33 1.79 11.48
N ASN A 23 12.18 2.45 11.49
CA ASN A 23 11.87 3.52 12.45
C ASN A 23 10.52 3.33 13.16
N GLN A 24 9.85 2.19 12.95
CA GLN A 24 8.54 1.88 13.49
C GLN A 24 8.41 0.40 13.82
N LEU A 25 7.54 0.06 14.77
CA LEU A 25 7.22 -1.34 15.05
C LEU A 25 6.29 -1.86 13.95
N VAL A 26 6.85 -2.67 13.05
CA VAL A 26 6.14 -3.27 11.92
C VAL A 26 6.42 -4.76 11.86
N VAL A 27 5.40 -5.54 11.54
CA VAL A 27 5.53 -6.96 11.21
C VAL A 27 4.95 -7.25 9.84
N GLY A 28 5.56 -8.22 9.16
CA GLY A 28 5.06 -8.72 7.90
C GLY A 28 4.07 -9.85 8.10
N TYR A 29 3.04 -9.91 7.26
CA TYR A 29 2.08 -10.99 7.16
C TYR A 29 1.95 -11.44 5.71
N ASP A 30 2.06 -12.74 5.47
CA ASP A 30 1.84 -13.34 4.16
C ASP A 30 1.11 -14.68 4.31
N THR A 31 0.45 -15.15 3.26
CA THR A 31 -0.08 -16.51 3.16
C THR A 31 1.03 -17.54 3.01
N ASP A 32 2.13 -17.16 2.33
CA ASP A 32 3.37 -17.91 2.33
C ASP A 32 4.17 -17.59 3.60
N LYS A 33 4.17 -18.54 4.52
CA LYS A 33 4.85 -18.42 5.82
C LYS A 33 6.37 -18.29 5.69
N SER A 34 6.97 -18.78 4.60
CA SER A 34 8.41 -18.65 4.38
C SER A 34 8.87 -17.20 4.24
N LEU A 35 7.98 -16.30 3.84
CA LEU A 35 8.23 -14.86 3.73
C LEU A 35 8.08 -14.11 5.06
N MET A 36 7.57 -14.78 6.10
CA MET A 36 7.28 -14.17 7.40
C MET A 36 8.38 -14.43 8.42
N ASN A 37 8.58 -13.50 9.35
CA ASN A 37 9.24 -13.77 10.61
C ASN A 37 8.18 -14.11 11.67
N GLU A 38 7.81 -15.40 11.76
CA GLU A 38 6.76 -15.87 12.66
C GLU A 38 7.08 -15.58 14.14
N SER A 39 8.33 -15.71 14.58
CA SER A 39 8.73 -15.44 15.95
C SER A 39 8.47 -13.99 16.34
N LYS A 40 8.86 -13.05 15.45
CA LYS A 40 8.59 -11.61 15.65
C LYS A 40 7.10 -11.33 15.62
N PHE A 41 6.36 -11.96 14.70
CA PHE A 41 4.92 -11.80 14.59
C PHE A 41 4.19 -12.25 15.86
N LYS A 42 4.54 -13.43 16.40
CA LYS A 42 3.97 -13.96 17.65
C LYS A 42 4.24 -13.05 18.86
N LYS A 43 5.46 -12.51 19.00
CA LYS A 43 5.84 -11.60 20.11
C LYS A 43 4.98 -10.34 20.21
N VAL A 44 4.49 -9.83 19.09
CA VAL A 44 3.71 -8.59 19.05
C VAL A 44 2.24 -8.81 18.71
N ASN A 45 1.79 -10.07 18.67
CA ASN A 45 0.43 -10.40 18.24
C ASN A 45 -0.65 -9.77 19.13
N SER A 46 -0.39 -9.67 20.45
CA SER A 46 -1.28 -9.04 21.43
C SER A 46 -1.39 -7.52 21.31
N LEU A 47 -0.47 -6.86 20.61
CA LEU A 47 -0.51 -5.41 20.44
C LEU A 47 -1.59 -5.01 19.44
N GLU A 48 -2.27 -3.89 19.73
CA GLU A 48 -3.21 -3.28 18.79
C GLU A 48 -2.53 -2.92 17.46
N THR A 49 -3.29 -3.03 16.36
CA THR A 49 -2.80 -2.67 15.02
C THR A 49 -3.21 -1.25 14.68
N SER A 50 -2.22 -0.38 14.47
CA SER A 50 -2.46 0.99 14.05
C SER A 50 -2.75 1.05 12.54
N PHE A 51 -1.81 0.65 11.70
CA PHE A 51 -1.96 0.63 10.25
C PHE A 51 -1.82 -0.78 9.69
N LEU A 52 -2.72 -1.14 8.78
CA LEU A 52 -2.63 -2.32 7.94
C LEU A 52 -2.31 -1.90 6.51
N HIS A 53 -1.09 -2.14 6.08
CA HIS A 53 -0.63 -1.91 4.72
C HIS A 53 -0.94 -3.10 3.84
N ILE A 54 -1.73 -2.93 2.79
CA ILE A 54 -2.15 -3.97 1.85
C ILE A 54 -1.28 -3.90 0.59
N ALA A 55 -0.51 -4.95 0.34
CA ALA A 55 0.32 -5.12 -0.85
C ALA A 55 0.12 -6.52 -1.48
N ILE A 56 -1.11 -7.03 -1.44
CA ILE A 56 -1.50 -8.32 -2.01
C ILE A 56 -1.87 -8.19 -3.49
N PRO A 57 -1.76 -9.28 -4.29
CA PRO A 57 -2.23 -9.30 -5.68
C PRO A 57 -3.72 -8.96 -5.79
N VAL A 58 -4.06 -8.23 -6.86
CA VAL A 58 -5.46 -7.90 -7.16
C VAL A 58 -6.12 -9.06 -7.90
N SER A 59 -7.26 -9.49 -7.40
CA SER A 59 -8.09 -10.57 -7.95
C SER A 59 -9.57 -10.26 -7.72
N GLN A 60 -10.45 -11.08 -8.25
CA GLN A 60 -11.90 -10.98 -7.99
C GLN A 60 -12.24 -11.01 -6.49
N LYS A 61 -11.41 -11.68 -5.67
CA LYS A 61 -11.58 -11.78 -4.22
C LYS A 61 -10.84 -10.69 -3.43
N PHE A 62 -10.24 -9.69 -4.10
CA PHE A 62 -9.40 -8.66 -3.44
C PHE A 62 -10.13 -7.96 -2.29
N SER A 63 -11.33 -7.43 -2.56
CA SER A 63 -12.12 -6.75 -1.52
C SER A 63 -12.50 -7.67 -0.36
N GLN A 64 -12.83 -8.93 -0.64
CA GLN A 64 -13.14 -9.93 0.39
C GLN A 64 -11.91 -10.24 1.24
N ASN A 65 -10.74 -10.35 0.63
CA ASN A 65 -9.48 -10.56 1.34
C ASN A 65 -9.14 -9.39 2.26
N ILE A 66 -9.36 -8.14 1.83
CA ILE A 66 -9.17 -6.97 2.70
C ILE A 66 -10.12 -7.01 3.90
N ILE A 67 -11.40 -7.35 3.69
CA ILE A 67 -12.39 -7.47 4.77
C ILE A 67 -11.98 -8.58 5.74
N LYS A 68 -11.47 -9.71 5.25
CA LYS A 68 -10.95 -10.80 6.09
C LYS A 68 -9.77 -10.34 6.95
N LEU A 69 -8.80 -9.65 6.34
CA LEU A 69 -7.64 -9.10 7.04
C LEU A 69 -8.05 -8.03 8.08
N TYR A 70 -9.04 -7.19 7.75
CA TYR A 70 -9.62 -6.24 8.70
C TYR A 70 -10.21 -6.95 9.93
N LYS A 71 -11.01 -7.99 9.73
CA LYS A 71 -11.61 -8.76 10.83
C LYS A 71 -10.53 -9.44 11.70
N GLN A 72 -9.47 -9.93 11.07
CA GLN A 72 -8.36 -10.62 11.74
C GLN A 72 -7.50 -9.67 12.58
N PHE A 73 -7.14 -8.52 12.04
CA PHE A 73 -6.14 -7.63 12.66
C PHE A 73 -6.74 -6.39 13.31
N LYS A 74 -8.00 -6.07 13.06
CA LYS A 74 -8.75 -4.92 13.61
C LYS A 74 -7.93 -3.62 13.60
N PRO A 75 -7.37 -3.19 12.44
CA PRO A 75 -6.54 -2.01 12.36
C PRO A 75 -7.35 -0.73 12.54
N GLU A 76 -6.68 0.35 12.96
CA GLU A 76 -7.30 1.67 13.02
C GLU A 76 -7.40 2.35 11.64
N CYS A 77 -6.54 1.96 10.70
CA CYS A 77 -6.50 2.47 9.32
C CYS A 77 -5.96 1.41 8.36
N ILE A 78 -6.50 1.36 7.15
CA ILE A 78 -5.97 0.54 6.05
C ILE A 78 -5.28 1.45 5.02
N VAL A 79 -4.13 1.00 4.50
CA VAL A 79 -3.43 1.65 3.38
C VAL A 79 -3.26 0.65 2.25
N ILE A 80 -3.86 0.92 1.09
CA ILE A 80 -3.77 0.05 -0.09
C ILE A 80 -2.61 0.52 -0.97
N HIS A 81 -1.65 -0.37 -1.23
CA HIS A 81 -0.48 -0.14 -2.07
C HIS A 81 -0.58 -0.82 -3.45
N SER A 82 -1.48 -1.78 -3.60
CA SER A 82 -1.72 -2.50 -4.86
C SER A 82 -2.32 -1.59 -5.92
N THR A 83 -2.07 -1.85 -7.21
CA THR A 83 -2.77 -1.19 -8.32
C THR A 83 -4.18 -1.76 -8.43
N ILE A 84 -5.19 -0.91 -8.25
CA ILE A 84 -6.61 -1.30 -8.19
C ILE A 84 -7.44 -0.49 -9.18
N SER A 85 -8.61 -1.02 -9.55
CA SER A 85 -9.56 -0.33 -10.43
C SER A 85 -10.14 0.92 -9.77
N PRO A 86 -10.44 1.99 -10.56
CA PRO A 86 -11.07 3.21 -10.06
C PRO A 86 -12.38 2.91 -9.33
N GLY A 87 -12.57 3.56 -8.17
CA GLY A 87 -13.72 3.38 -7.30
C GLY A 87 -13.59 2.27 -6.26
N THR A 88 -12.56 1.42 -6.32
CA THR A 88 -12.37 0.32 -5.36
C THR A 88 -12.23 0.82 -3.92
N THR A 89 -11.45 1.88 -3.68
CA THR A 89 -11.29 2.46 -2.33
C THR A 89 -12.61 2.96 -1.77
N ILE A 90 -13.44 3.60 -2.58
CA ILE A 90 -14.75 4.11 -2.15
C ILE A 90 -15.70 2.96 -1.84
N GLN A 91 -15.73 1.92 -2.67
CA GLN A 91 -16.55 0.73 -2.42
C GLN A 91 -16.15 0.02 -1.11
N LEU A 92 -14.85 -0.09 -0.83
CA LEU A 92 -14.35 -0.64 0.44
C LEU A 92 -14.70 0.28 1.62
N GLN A 93 -14.59 1.62 1.44
CA GLN A 93 -14.91 2.59 2.49
C GLN A 93 -16.38 2.51 2.93
N LYS A 94 -17.30 2.17 2.02
CA LYS A 94 -18.73 1.94 2.36
C LYS A 94 -18.93 0.70 3.23
N LYS A 95 -18.01 -0.27 3.18
CA LYS A 95 -18.11 -1.57 3.88
C LYS A 95 -17.35 -1.62 5.20
N LEU A 96 -16.43 -0.70 5.44
CA LEU A 96 -15.54 -0.73 6.60
C LEU A 96 -15.65 0.57 7.42
N PRO A 97 -15.77 0.46 8.75
CA PRO A 97 -15.98 1.61 9.65
C PRO A 97 -14.70 2.33 10.03
N ILE A 98 -13.60 2.10 9.31
CA ILE A 98 -12.29 2.71 9.54
C ILE A 98 -11.80 3.42 8.28
N PRO A 99 -10.90 4.42 8.40
CA PRO A 99 -10.39 5.12 7.23
C PRO A 99 -9.56 4.21 6.33
N ILE A 100 -9.75 4.36 5.02
CA ILE A 100 -8.97 3.67 3.99
C ILE A 100 -8.22 4.69 3.14
N ILE A 101 -6.91 4.58 3.11
CA ILE A 101 -6.01 5.39 2.30
C ILE A 101 -5.62 4.56 1.07
N TYR A 102 -5.77 5.12 -0.11
CA TYR A 102 -5.13 4.60 -1.31
C TYR A 102 -3.78 5.26 -1.51
N SER A 103 -2.74 4.48 -1.67
CA SER A 103 -1.38 4.99 -1.91
C SER A 103 -0.55 3.98 -2.67
N ALA A 104 -0.85 3.81 -3.96
CA ALA A 104 -0.11 2.91 -4.83
C ALA A 104 1.38 3.21 -4.85
N THR A 105 2.16 2.17 -5.07
CA THR A 105 3.61 2.27 -5.14
C THR A 105 4.05 2.47 -6.58
N ARG A 106 4.98 3.41 -6.80
CA ARG A 106 5.66 3.64 -8.07
C ARG A 106 7.13 3.28 -7.92
N GLY A 107 7.67 2.57 -8.88
CA GLY A 107 9.08 2.21 -8.92
C GLY A 107 9.33 0.93 -9.71
N VAL A 108 10.59 0.67 -10.01
CA VAL A 108 11.05 -0.56 -10.67
C VAL A 108 11.40 -1.59 -9.59
N HIS A 109 10.93 -2.83 -9.74
CA HIS A 109 11.05 -3.90 -8.74
C HIS A 109 12.46 -4.02 -8.16
N LYS A 110 13.49 -4.12 -9.00
CA LYS A 110 14.89 -4.29 -8.57
C LYS A 110 15.44 -3.13 -7.73
N ARG A 111 14.89 -1.92 -7.83
CA ARG A 111 15.32 -0.72 -7.10
C ARG A 111 14.22 -0.04 -6.29
N MET A 112 13.15 -0.75 -5.99
CA MET A 112 11.96 -0.23 -5.32
C MET A 112 12.27 0.53 -4.01
N LEU A 113 13.22 0.06 -3.21
CA LEU A 113 13.65 0.75 -1.98
C LEU A 113 14.21 2.15 -2.24
N HIS A 114 14.99 2.31 -3.31
CA HIS A 114 15.53 3.60 -3.74
C HIS A 114 14.42 4.49 -4.30
N ASP A 115 13.56 3.93 -5.14
CA ASP A 115 12.48 4.65 -5.79
C ASP A 115 11.42 5.15 -4.79
N LEU A 116 11.12 4.40 -3.73
CA LEU A 116 10.25 4.81 -2.64
C LEU A 116 10.73 6.08 -1.91
N LYS A 117 12.05 6.31 -1.85
CA LYS A 117 12.63 7.52 -1.24
C LYS A 117 12.76 8.66 -2.25
N ARG A 118 13.05 8.32 -3.51
CA ARG A 118 13.29 9.29 -4.58
C ARG A 118 12.01 9.97 -5.05
N TYR A 119 10.93 9.20 -5.24
CA TYR A 119 9.69 9.73 -5.78
C TYR A 119 8.72 10.15 -4.67
N LYS A 120 7.96 11.22 -4.93
CA LYS A 120 6.81 11.55 -4.09
C LYS A 120 5.79 10.42 -4.15
N LYS A 121 5.41 9.90 -2.99
CA LYS A 121 4.36 8.90 -2.86
C LYS A 121 3.02 9.61 -2.73
N TYR A 122 2.20 9.49 -3.76
CA TYR A 122 0.86 10.07 -3.76
C TYR A 122 -0.08 9.21 -2.93
N PHE A 123 -1.01 9.86 -2.26
CA PHE A 123 -2.06 9.18 -1.52
C PHE A 123 -3.37 9.97 -1.59
N ALA A 124 -4.49 9.26 -1.42
CA ALA A 124 -5.81 9.82 -1.36
C ALA A 124 -6.67 9.06 -0.36
N ILE A 125 -7.69 9.74 0.15
CA ILE A 125 -8.67 9.19 1.10
C ILE A 125 -10.04 9.75 0.75
N SER A 126 -11.09 8.94 0.90
CA SER A 126 -12.47 9.38 0.64
C SER A 126 -12.86 10.57 1.52
N ASN A 127 -13.71 11.45 0.99
CA ASN A 127 -14.24 12.58 1.75
C ASN A 127 -15.08 12.11 2.95
N ASN A 128 -15.77 11.00 2.82
CA ASN A 128 -16.63 10.41 3.85
C ASN A 128 -15.91 9.41 4.75
N ALA A 129 -14.58 9.33 4.69
CA ALA A 129 -13.83 8.42 5.54
C ALA A 129 -13.92 8.84 7.01
N PRO A 130 -14.22 7.93 7.94
CA PRO A 130 -14.22 8.23 9.37
C PRO A 130 -12.83 8.64 9.81
N ARG A 131 -12.71 9.51 10.81
CA ARG A 131 -11.41 9.98 11.36
C ARG A 131 -10.41 10.43 10.29
N LYS A 132 -10.88 10.98 9.16
CA LYS A 132 -10.09 11.35 7.98
C LYS A 132 -8.88 12.22 8.33
N ALA A 133 -9.07 13.28 9.11
CA ALA A 133 -7.97 14.20 9.49
C ALA A 133 -6.87 13.47 10.28
N TRP A 134 -7.26 12.62 11.22
CA TRP A 134 -6.34 11.78 11.99
C TRP A 134 -5.56 10.83 11.07
N ALA A 135 -6.23 10.12 10.17
CA ALA A 135 -5.60 9.16 9.27
C ALA A 135 -4.56 9.84 8.36
N ILE A 136 -4.89 11.01 7.80
CA ILE A 136 -3.97 11.82 6.99
C ILE A 136 -2.74 12.24 7.78
N SER A 137 -2.94 12.79 8.98
CA SER A 137 -1.85 13.24 9.86
C SER A 137 -0.92 12.10 10.23
N GLN A 138 -1.46 10.98 10.71
CA GLN A 138 -0.67 9.82 11.10
C GLN A 138 0.06 9.18 9.92
N TYR A 139 -0.60 9.05 8.75
CA TYR A 139 0.02 8.52 7.56
C TYR A 139 1.23 9.38 7.12
N LYS A 140 1.05 10.70 7.03
CA LYS A 140 2.15 11.63 6.69
C LYS A 140 3.30 11.52 7.68
N LYS A 141 3.02 11.49 8.99
CA LYS A 141 4.03 11.35 10.05
C LYS A 141 4.82 10.04 9.92
N LYS A 142 4.12 8.91 9.69
CA LYS A 142 4.73 7.59 9.51
C LYS A 142 5.63 7.53 8.27
N MET A 143 5.14 8.04 7.15
CA MET A 143 5.90 8.06 5.89
C MET A 143 7.15 8.97 6.01
N LYS A 144 7.01 10.16 6.59
CA LYS A 144 8.13 11.06 6.84
C LYS A 144 9.22 10.43 7.73
N LYS A 145 8.83 9.72 8.80
CA LYS A 145 9.78 8.97 9.64
C LYS A 145 10.56 7.92 8.85
N SER A 146 9.97 7.37 7.80
CA SER A 146 10.59 6.37 6.93
C SER A 146 11.37 6.99 5.74
N GLY A 147 11.48 8.32 5.69
CA GLY A 147 12.14 9.04 4.61
C GLY A 147 11.35 9.06 3.30
N ILE A 148 10.03 8.85 3.37
CA ILE A 148 9.13 8.86 2.21
C ILE A 148 8.37 10.18 2.16
N ASN A 149 8.59 10.96 1.09
CA ASN A 149 7.84 12.18 0.83
C ASN A 149 6.46 11.85 0.26
N THR A 150 5.41 12.47 0.83
CA THR A 150 4.03 12.21 0.40
C THR A 150 3.35 13.45 -0.14
N LYS A 151 2.43 13.27 -1.11
CA LYS A 151 1.53 14.31 -1.61
C LYS A 151 0.10 13.80 -1.65
N MET A 152 -0.82 14.53 -1.04
CA MET A 152 -2.24 14.18 -1.03
C MET A 152 -2.91 14.60 -2.34
N MET A 153 -3.75 13.72 -2.88
CA MET A 153 -4.65 13.96 -4.00
C MET A 153 -6.09 14.13 -3.49
N LYS A 154 -6.92 14.83 -4.25
CA LYS A 154 -8.30 15.17 -3.85
C LYS A 154 -9.20 13.93 -3.73
N LYS A 155 -9.12 13.00 -4.68
CA LYS A 155 -10.02 11.84 -4.80
C LYS A 155 -9.22 10.54 -4.99
N PRO A 156 -9.61 9.45 -4.32
CA PRO A 156 -9.00 8.13 -4.53
C PRO A 156 -9.12 7.65 -5.98
N GLU A 157 -10.29 7.79 -6.62
CA GLU A 157 -10.56 7.31 -7.98
C GLU A 157 -9.63 7.95 -9.01
N THR A 158 -9.34 9.25 -8.84
CA THR A 158 -8.39 9.94 -9.71
C THR A 158 -6.98 9.37 -9.57
N LEU A 159 -6.57 9.04 -8.35
CA LEU A 159 -5.26 8.45 -8.11
C LEU A 159 -5.18 6.99 -8.59
N GLU A 160 -6.26 6.22 -8.43
CA GLU A 160 -6.40 4.85 -8.93
C GLU A 160 -6.27 4.82 -10.46
N LEU A 161 -7.00 5.70 -11.16
CA LEU A 161 -6.92 5.83 -12.61
C LEU A 161 -5.52 6.28 -13.05
N ALA A 162 -4.96 7.31 -12.42
CA ALA A 162 -3.63 7.82 -12.75
C ALA A 162 -2.54 6.74 -12.60
N LYS A 163 -2.69 5.83 -11.63
CA LYS A 163 -1.76 4.71 -11.45
C LYS A 163 -1.85 3.73 -12.63
N ILE A 164 -3.05 3.36 -13.08
CA ILE A 164 -3.25 2.47 -14.23
C ILE A 164 -2.68 3.10 -15.51
N VAL A 165 -3.03 4.37 -15.78
CA VAL A 165 -2.51 5.09 -16.96
C VAL A 165 -0.98 5.16 -16.95
N CYS A 166 -0.37 5.40 -15.79
CA CYS A 166 1.08 5.43 -15.65
C CYS A 166 1.73 4.08 -15.98
N ASP A 167 1.13 2.98 -15.52
CA ASP A 167 1.66 1.64 -15.75
C ASP A 167 1.48 1.21 -17.21
N THR A 168 0.33 1.48 -17.82
CA THR A 168 0.05 1.15 -19.24
C THR A 168 0.88 1.99 -20.20
N SER A 169 1.07 3.29 -19.94
CA SER A 169 1.90 4.16 -20.77
C SER A 169 3.37 3.75 -20.74
N TYR A 170 3.88 3.33 -19.59
CA TYR A 170 5.24 2.81 -19.47
C TYR A 170 5.42 1.49 -20.25
N LEU A 171 4.47 0.57 -20.15
CA LEU A 171 4.48 -0.68 -20.93
C LEU A 171 4.38 -0.41 -22.42
N GLY A 172 3.49 0.49 -22.86
CA GLY A 172 3.34 0.89 -24.26
C GLY A 172 4.63 1.49 -24.83
N TRP A 173 5.33 2.31 -24.05
CA TRP A 173 6.62 2.86 -24.46
C TRP A 173 7.70 1.78 -24.61
N LEU A 174 7.79 0.83 -23.68
CA LEU A 174 8.72 -0.29 -23.75
C LEU A 174 8.47 -1.19 -24.96
N ILE A 175 7.20 -1.49 -25.27
CA ILE A 175 6.82 -2.32 -26.42
C ILE A 175 7.22 -1.60 -27.73
N ASN A 176 6.89 -0.31 -27.87
CA ASN A 176 7.26 0.47 -29.06
C ASN A 176 8.78 0.57 -29.24
N TYR A 177 9.52 0.76 -28.13
CA TYR A 177 10.98 0.84 -28.20
C TYR A 177 11.61 -0.48 -28.62
N SER A 178 11.12 -1.62 -28.13
CA SER A 178 11.61 -2.95 -28.52
C SER A 178 11.30 -3.28 -29.98
N GLN A 179 10.18 -2.80 -30.53
CA GLN A 179 9.84 -2.97 -31.94
C GLN A 179 10.74 -2.12 -32.85
N ILE A 180 11.06 -0.89 -32.47
CA ILE A 180 11.95 0.02 -33.21
C ILE A 180 13.40 -0.52 -33.20
N SER A 181 13.89 -1.03 -32.07
CA SER A 181 15.25 -1.57 -31.97
C SER A 181 15.49 -2.86 -32.77
N ASN A 182 14.44 -3.53 -33.21
CA ASN A 182 14.54 -4.72 -34.08
C ASN A 182 14.43 -4.39 -35.59
N VAL A 183 14.30 -3.12 -35.94
CA VAL A 183 14.17 -2.63 -37.33
C VAL A 183 15.42 -1.85 -37.77
N ILE A 184 16.36 -1.62 -36.86
CA ILE A 184 17.68 -1.03 -37.13
C ILE A 184 18.75 -2.09 -36.95
#